data_9a03feb85b9918a64f825a9f40cd0d61
#
_entry.id   9a03feb85b9918a64f825a9f40cd0d61
#
_cell.length_a   1.000
_cell.length_b   1.000
_cell.length_c   1.000
_cell.angle_alpha   90.00
_cell.angle_beta   90.00
_cell.angle_gamma   90.00
#
_symmetry.space_group_name_H-M   'P 1'
#
loop_
_entity.id
_entity.type
_entity.pdbx_description
1 polymer ?
#
loop_
_entity_poly.entity_id
_entity_poly.type
_entity_poly.pdbx_seq_one_letter_code
_entity_poly.pdbx_strand_id
1 'polypeptide(L)'
;MSIRTDAPTRREQILREAARLFAERGFHGVGVDEIGAAVGISGPGLYRHFPGKDAMLAELLVGISERLLAGGRRRVEEADGDPRALLSALIDGHIDFAINDRALITLHDRELDRLRDADRKRVRQLQRQYVELWVEAVREVYPALEEADARAAVHAVFGLLNSTPHLGPAGALTGRTTTAALLHRLARGAFAAAADGN
;
A
#
# COMPACT_ATOMS: atom_id res chain seq x y z
N MET A 1 -11.41 -21.23 17.20
CA MET A 1 -9.96 -21.06 17.43
C MET A 1 -9.72 -19.55 17.53
N SER A 2 -9.52 -19.01 18.74
CA SER A 2 -9.38 -17.56 18.97
C SER A 2 -8.05 -17.07 18.35
N ILE A 3 -8.14 -16.21 17.36
CA ILE A 3 -6.99 -15.44 16.86
C ILE A 3 -6.63 -14.45 17.99
N ARG A 4 -5.56 -14.76 18.73
CA ARG A 4 -4.93 -13.79 19.63
C ARG A 4 -4.35 -12.69 18.75
N THR A 5 -4.99 -11.54 18.73
CA THR A 5 -4.39 -10.31 18.22
C THR A 5 -3.29 -9.93 19.21
N ASP A 6 -2.06 -10.37 18.96
CA ASP A 6 -0.93 -9.96 19.77
C ASP A 6 -0.82 -8.43 19.73
N ALA A 7 -0.63 -7.82 20.89
CA ALA A 7 -0.41 -6.38 20.97
C ALA A 7 0.81 -6.00 20.08
N PRO A 8 0.74 -4.87 19.34
CA PRO A 8 1.82 -4.49 18.45
C PRO A 8 3.14 -4.38 19.21
N THR A 9 4.19 -4.95 18.64
CA THR A 9 5.53 -4.87 19.20
C THR A 9 6.00 -3.41 19.31
N ARG A 10 6.96 -3.14 20.18
CA ARG A 10 7.53 -1.78 20.30
C ARG A 10 8.09 -1.28 18.95
N ARG A 11 8.70 -2.17 18.16
CA ARG A 11 9.21 -1.85 16.83
C ARG A 11 8.09 -1.42 15.87
N GLU A 12 6.97 -2.12 15.86
CA GLU A 12 5.80 -1.77 15.05
C GLU A 12 5.14 -0.46 15.50
N GLN A 13 5.10 -0.20 16.82
CA GLN A 13 4.61 1.09 17.36
C GLN A 13 5.48 2.26 16.88
N ILE A 14 6.81 2.11 16.93
CA ILE A 14 7.76 3.11 16.42
C ILE A 14 7.54 3.37 14.93
N LEU A 15 7.45 2.33 14.10
CA LEU A 15 7.23 2.45 12.67
C LEU A 15 5.90 3.14 12.35
N ARG A 16 4.83 2.80 13.07
CA ARG A 16 3.51 3.43 12.87
C ARG A 16 3.56 4.93 13.16
N GLU A 17 4.16 5.33 14.28
CA GLU A 17 4.29 6.75 14.61
C GLU A 17 5.24 7.48 13.67
N ALA A 18 6.36 6.86 13.28
CA ALA A 18 7.26 7.42 12.28
C ALA A 18 6.54 7.66 10.94
N ALA A 19 5.76 6.70 10.46
CA ALA A 19 4.99 6.84 9.23
C ALA A 19 4.01 8.02 9.30
N ARG A 20 3.27 8.14 10.41
CA ARG A 20 2.34 9.25 10.64
C ARG A 20 3.06 10.60 10.63
N LEU A 21 4.10 10.75 11.43
CA LEU A 21 4.85 12.00 11.56
C LEU A 21 5.52 12.40 10.23
N PHE A 22 6.16 11.46 9.53
CA PHE A 22 6.78 11.73 8.23
C PHE A 22 5.74 12.14 7.17
N ALA A 23 4.58 11.51 7.15
CA ALA A 23 3.52 11.86 6.19
C ALA A 23 2.93 13.25 6.46
N GLU A 24 2.74 13.62 7.75
CA GLU A 24 2.16 14.90 8.15
C GLU A 24 3.13 16.07 7.98
N ARG A 25 4.42 15.88 8.32
CA ARG A 25 5.40 16.98 8.49
C ARG A 25 6.59 16.88 7.53
N GLY A 26 6.63 15.86 6.70
CA GLY A 26 7.74 15.53 5.82
C GLY A 26 8.91 14.87 6.58
N PHE A 27 9.70 14.10 5.86
CA PHE A 27 10.82 13.33 6.44
C PHE A 27 11.85 14.21 7.17
N HIS A 28 12.18 15.39 6.62
CA HIS A 28 13.16 16.30 7.23
C HIS A 28 12.61 17.03 8.45
N GLY A 29 11.30 17.29 8.49
CA GLY A 29 10.65 18.03 9.57
C GLY A 29 10.47 17.23 10.87
N VAL A 30 10.90 15.96 10.91
CA VAL A 30 10.72 15.07 12.07
C VAL A 30 12.06 14.62 12.62
N GLY A 31 12.27 14.84 13.93
CA GLY A 31 13.45 14.37 14.67
C GLY A 31 13.26 12.98 15.26
N VAL A 32 14.38 12.27 15.49
CA VAL A 32 14.39 10.95 16.14
C VAL A 32 13.81 11.02 17.55
N ASP A 33 14.15 12.07 18.30
CA ASP A 33 13.67 12.28 19.68
C ASP A 33 12.14 12.48 19.71
N GLU A 34 11.58 13.10 18.70
CA GLU A 34 10.14 13.33 18.57
C GLU A 34 9.39 12.00 18.33
N ILE A 35 9.94 11.12 17.47
CA ILE A 35 9.40 9.78 17.26
C ILE A 35 9.46 9.00 18.57
N GLY A 36 10.60 9.08 19.29
CA GLY A 36 10.77 8.46 20.59
C GLY A 36 9.71 8.92 21.60
N ALA A 37 9.53 10.24 21.71
CA ALA A 37 8.53 10.84 22.60
C ALA A 37 7.11 10.38 22.29
N ALA A 38 6.74 10.28 21.01
CA ALA A 38 5.41 9.84 20.57
C ALA A 38 5.08 8.40 21.01
N VAL A 39 6.08 7.55 21.20
CA VAL A 39 5.91 6.17 21.70
C VAL A 39 6.37 5.98 23.14
N GLY A 40 6.71 7.05 23.85
CA GLY A 40 7.10 7.02 25.27
C GLY A 40 8.46 6.38 25.53
N ILE A 41 9.45 6.56 24.64
CA ILE A 41 10.84 6.14 24.83
C ILE A 41 11.80 7.30 24.59
N SER A 42 12.98 7.25 25.24
CA SER A 42 14.04 8.23 25.02
C SER A 42 14.73 8.03 23.66
N GLY A 43 15.38 9.09 23.13
CA GLY A 43 16.20 9.01 21.93
C GLY A 43 17.19 7.83 21.95
N PRO A 44 18.02 7.66 22.99
CA PRO A 44 18.88 6.47 23.13
C PRO A 44 18.10 5.14 23.12
N GLY A 45 16.88 5.11 23.65
CA GLY A 45 16.00 3.95 23.60
C GLY A 45 15.58 3.61 22.18
N LEU A 46 15.33 4.61 21.35
CA LEU A 46 14.94 4.43 19.96
C LEU A 46 16.07 3.85 19.11
N TYR A 47 17.31 4.29 19.34
CA TYR A 47 18.49 3.78 18.63
C TYR A 47 18.76 2.28 18.85
N ARG A 48 18.20 1.66 19.91
CA ARG A 48 18.24 0.19 20.09
C ARG A 48 17.34 -0.55 19.10
N HIS A 49 16.33 0.13 18.55
CA HIS A 49 15.40 -0.45 17.58
C HIS A 49 15.78 -0.11 16.14
N PHE A 50 16.25 1.12 15.91
CA PHE A 50 16.58 1.63 14.58
C PHE A 50 17.84 2.47 14.61
N PRO A 51 18.79 2.28 13.68
CA PRO A 51 20.01 3.09 13.62
C PRO A 51 19.77 4.56 13.22
N GLY A 52 18.55 4.90 12.79
CA GLY A 52 18.13 6.24 12.43
C GLY A 52 16.84 6.25 11.63
N LYS A 53 16.36 7.43 11.28
CA LYS A 53 15.09 7.60 10.57
C LYS A 53 15.13 7.09 9.12
N ASP A 54 16.30 7.08 8.47
CA ASP A 54 16.46 6.50 7.13
C ASP A 54 16.18 4.99 7.13
N ALA A 55 16.61 4.28 8.18
CA ALA A 55 16.29 2.86 8.34
C ALA A 55 14.81 2.62 8.61
N MET A 56 14.14 3.52 9.35
CA MET A 56 12.69 3.45 9.53
C MET A 56 11.94 3.64 8.21
N LEU A 57 12.34 4.65 7.42
CA LEU A 57 11.75 4.91 6.10
C LEU A 57 11.93 3.71 5.16
N ALA A 58 13.14 3.14 5.10
CA ALA A 58 13.44 1.97 4.29
C ALA A 58 12.54 0.78 4.70
N GLU A 59 12.44 0.49 6.00
CA GLU A 59 11.61 -0.61 6.50
C GLU A 59 10.12 -0.38 6.24
N LEU A 60 9.63 0.84 6.33
CA LEU A 60 8.25 1.19 6.01
C LEU A 60 7.94 0.92 4.53
N LEU A 61 8.77 1.41 3.60
CA LEU A 61 8.49 1.30 2.17
C LEU A 61 8.78 -0.10 1.61
N VAL A 62 9.82 -0.78 2.09
CA VAL A 62 10.07 -2.19 1.73
C VAL A 62 8.98 -3.08 2.32
N GLY A 63 8.68 -2.92 3.61
CA GLY A 63 7.71 -3.76 4.32
C GLY A 63 6.30 -3.66 3.74
N ILE A 64 5.83 -2.46 3.35
CA ILE A 64 4.51 -2.36 2.72
C ILE A 64 4.49 -3.01 1.33
N SER A 65 5.57 -2.87 0.55
CA SER A 65 5.67 -3.48 -0.78
C SER A 65 5.68 -5.01 -0.67
N GLU A 66 6.37 -5.56 0.33
CA GLU A 66 6.36 -7.00 0.63
C GLU A 66 4.97 -7.50 1.07
N ARG A 67 4.28 -6.76 1.95
CA ARG A 67 2.93 -7.11 2.41
C ARG A 67 1.91 -7.11 1.26
N LEU A 68 1.95 -6.11 0.38
CA LEU A 68 1.08 -6.03 -0.79
C LEU A 68 1.29 -7.21 -1.72
N LEU A 69 2.54 -7.52 -2.07
CA LEU A 69 2.86 -8.65 -2.94
C LEU A 69 2.48 -9.99 -2.29
N ALA A 70 2.82 -10.21 -1.03
CA ALA A 70 2.45 -11.43 -0.31
C ALA A 70 0.93 -11.59 -0.20
N GLY A 71 0.20 -10.49 0.07
CA GLY A 71 -1.25 -10.48 0.09
C GLY A 71 -1.87 -10.79 -1.27
N GLY A 72 -1.29 -10.26 -2.35
CA GLY A 72 -1.71 -10.58 -3.72
C GLY A 72 -1.53 -12.06 -4.05
N ARG A 73 -0.34 -12.61 -3.77
CA ARG A 73 -0.06 -14.05 -4.01
C ARG A 73 -1.01 -14.97 -3.25
N ARG A 74 -1.28 -14.67 -1.98
CA ARG A 74 -2.26 -15.44 -1.21
C ARG A 74 -3.65 -15.41 -1.83
N ARG A 75 -4.10 -14.28 -2.39
CA ARG A 75 -5.38 -14.18 -3.08
C ARG A 75 -5.44 -14.99 -4.37
N VAL A 76 -4.32 -15.12 -5.08
CA VAL A 76 -4.21 -16.03 -6.23
C VAL A 76 -4.46 -17.47 -5.78
N GLU A 77 -3.85 -17.90 -4.69
CA GLU A 77 -4.04 -19.25 -4.13
C GLU A 77 -5.49 -19.47 -3.65
N GLU A 78 -6.08 -18.46 -2.99
CA GLU A 78 -7.44 -18.53 -2.42
C GLU A 78 -8.56 -18.47 -3.49
N ALA A 79 -8.30 -17.92 -4.68
CA ALA A 79 -9.29 -17.76 -5.73
C ALA A 79 -9.62 -19.06 -6.49
N ASP A 80 -8.86 -20.12 -6.28
CA ASP A 80 -9.09 -21.47 -6.82
C ASP A 80 -9.42 -21.48 -8.33
N GLY A 81 -8.73 -20.65 -9.10
CA GLY A 81 -8.90 -20.56 -10.56
C GLY A 81 -10.09 -19.74 -11.06
N ASP A 82 -10.79 -18.99 -10.19
CA ASP A 82 -11.82 -18.02 -10.62
C ASP A 82 -11.20 -16.63 -10.86
N PRO A 83 -10.99 -16.19 -12.13
CA PRO A 83 -10.35 -14.91 -12.43
C PRO A 83 -11.14 -13.70 -11.92
N ARG A 84 -12.48 -13.80 -11.92
CA ARG A 84 -13.35 -12.68 -11.49
C ARG A 84 -13.31 -12.53 -9.96
N ALA A 85 -13.33 -13.64 -9.25
CA ALA A 85 -13.14 -13.66 -7.79
C ALA A 85 -11.75 -13.14 -7.41
N LEU A 86 -10.70 -13.57 -8.12
CA LEU A 86 -9.33 -13.10 -7.92
C LEU A 86 -9.24 -11.57 -8.09
N LEU A 87 -9.70 -11.03 -9.24
CA LEU A 87 -9.62 -9.60 -9.52
C LEU A 87 -10.39 -8.79 -8.47
N SER A 88 -11.58 -9.26 -8.05
CA SER A 88 -12.36 -8.63 -6.97
C SER A 88 -11.58 -8.62 -5.66
N ALA A 89 -10.99 -9.75 -5.27
CA ALA A 89 -10.21 -9.87 -4.05
C ALA A 89 -8.94 -9.00 -4.06
N LEU A 90 -8.27 -8.86 -5.21
CA LEU A 90 -7.13 -7.96 -5.39
C LEU A 90 -7.53 -6.50 -5.17
N ILE A 91 -8.66 -6.08 -5.78
CA ILE A 91 -9.21 -4.72 -5.61
C ILE A 91 -9.52 -4.46 -4.13
N ASP A 92 -10.25 -5.36 -3.47
CA ASP A 92 -10.59 -5.22 -2.05
C ASP A 92 -9.34 -5.12 -1.16
N GLY A 93 -8.35 -5.97 -1.41
CA GLY A 93 -7.11 -5.94 -0.64
C GLY A 93 -6.29 -4.67 -0.83
N HIS A 94 -6.27 -4.09 -2.03
CA HIS A 94 -5.60 -2.82 -2.26
C HIS A 94 -6.38 -1.65 -1.66
N ILE A 95 -7.71 -1.68 -1.70
CA ILE A 95 -8.58 -0.71 -1.03
C ILE A 95 -8.35 -0.71 0.48
N ASP A 96 -8.27 -1.89 1.09
CA ASP A 96 -7.97 -2.01 2.53
C ASP A 96 -6.64 -1.34 2.89
N PHE A 97 -5.60 -1.58 2.10
CA PHE A 97 -4.33 -0.86 2.24
C PHE A 97 -4.52 0.65 2.06
N ALA A 98 -5.14 1.07 0.96
CA ALA A 98 -5.28 2.48 0.62
C ALA A 98 -6.09 3.29 1.66
N ILE A 99 -7.02 2.66 2.36
CA ILE A 99 -7.80 3.30 3.42
C ILE A 99 -7.05 3.31 4.76
N ASN A 100 -6.37 2.21 5.10
CA ASN A 100 -5.75 2.05 6.43
C ASN A 100 -4.34 2.63 6.52
N ASP A 101 -3.59 2.60 5.43
CA ASP A 101 -2.16 2.93 5.40
C ASP A 101 -1.87 4.18 4.55
N ARG A 102 -2.78 5.18 4.53
CA ARG A 102 -2.67 6.44 3.76
C ARG A 102 -1.30 7.12 3.91
N ALA A 103 -0.75 7.10 5.13
CA ALA A 103 0.57 7.66 5.40
C ALA A 103 1.66 7.00 4.54
N LEU A 104 1.58 5.68 4.28
CA LEU A 104 2.55 4.96 3.48
C LEU A 104 2.45 5.29 1.99
N ILE A 105 1.23 5.58 1.49
CA ILE A 105 1.05 6.10 0.12
C ILE A 105 1.76 7.45 -0.01
N THR A 106 1.49 8.38 0.90
CA THR A 106 2.13 9.71 0.92
C THR A 106 3.64 9.60 1.00
N LEU A 107 4.16 8.70 1.83
CA LEU A 107 5.61 8.48 1.97
C LEU A 107 6.22 7.89 0.70
N HIS A 108 5.55 6.91 0.10
CA HIS A 108 6.01 6.34 -1.15
C HIS A 108 6.15 7.41 -2.25
N ASP A 109 5.13 8.25 -2.41
CA ASP A 109 5.11 9.27 -3.47
C ASP A 109 6.17 10.36 -3.26
N ARG A 110 6.48 10.70 -2.00
CA ARG A 110 7.37 11.82 -1.68
C ARG A 110 8.81 11.42 -1.41
N GLU A 111 9.01 10.24 -0.83
CA GLU A 111 10.29 9.90 -0.18
C GLU A 111 11.00 8.67 -0.79
N LEU A 112 10.41 8.01 -1.80
CA LEU A 112 10.99 6.82 -2.42
C LEU A 112 12.43 7.06 -2.92
N ASP A 113 12.68 8.22 -3.53
CA ASP A 113 13.98 8.55 -4.09
C ASP A 113 15.07 8.85 -3.04
N ARG A 114 14.68 9.00 -1.76
CA ARG A 114 15.61 9.14 -0.61
C ARG A 114 16.20 7.82 -0.16
N LEU A 115 15.55 6.72 -0.48
CA LEU A 115 16.06 5.41 -0.11
C LEU A 115 17.45 5.18 -0.69
N ARG A 116 18.27 4.44 0.04
CA ARG A 116 19.52 3.91 -0.50
C ARG A 116 19.22 3.08 -1.74
N ASP A 117 20.15 3.02 -2.67
CA ASP A 117 19.96 2.34 -3.96
C ASP A 117 19.48 0.89 -3.81
N ALA A 118 20.00 0.15 -2.84
CA ALA A 118 19.59 -1.24 -2.61
C ALA A 118 18.11 -1.34 -2.20
N ASP A 119 17.68 -0.50 -1.24
CA ASP A 119 16.30 -0.50 -0.74
C ASP A 119 15.33 -0.01 -1.82
N ARG A 120 15.70 1.05 -2.55
CA ARG A 120 14.91 1.57 -3.66
C ARG A 120 14.76 0.54 -4.78
N LYS A 121 15.82 -0.18 -5.15
CA LYS A 121 15.76 -1.28 -6.11
C LYS A 121 14.84 -2.40 -5.62
N ARG A 122 14.90 -2.73 -4.34
CA ARG A 122 14.04 -3.73 -3.72
C ARG A 122 12.56 -3.34 -3.80
N VAL A 123 12.20 -2.11 -3.41
CA VAL A 123 10.84 -1.59 -3.52
C VAL A 123 10.34 -1.68 -4.96
N ARG A 124 11.10 -1.16 -5.92
CA ARG A 124 10.73 -1.19 -7.34
C ARG A 124 10.57 -2.60 -7.90
N GLN A 125 11.39 -3.56 -7.44
CA GLN A 125 11.26 -4.96 -7.82
C GLN A 125 9.95 -5.57 -7.29
N LEU A 126 9.63 -5.34 -6.02
CA LEU A 126 8.39 -5.84 -5.40
C LEU A 126 7.15 -5.24 -6.07
N GLN A 127 7.19 -3.96 -6.37
CA GLN A 127 6.11 -3.28 -7.08
C GLN A 127 5.89 -3.83 -8.48
N ARG A 128 6.97 -4.06 -9.25
CA ARG A 128 6.83 -4.69 -10.58
C ARG A 128 6.16 -6.06 -10.46
N GLN A 129 6.59 -6.91 -9.52
CA GLN A 129 5.96 -8.22 -9.32
C GLN A 129 4.48 -8.11 -8.93
N TYR A 130 4.12 -7.10 -8.14
CA TYR A 130 2.73 -6.86 -7.77
C TYR A 130 1.90 -6.37 -8.96
N VAL A 131 2.44 -5.50 -9.80
CA VAL A 131 1.81 -5.07 -11.06
C VAL A 131 1.59 -6.26 -12.01
N GLU A 132 2.62 -7.12 -12.22
CA GLU A 132 2.48 -8.29 -13.07
C GLU A 132 1.33 -9.21 -12.63
N LEU A 133 1.23 -9.48 -11.34
CA LEU A 133 0.13 -10.28 -10.78
C LEU A 133 -1.26 -9.69 -11.13
N TRP A 134 -1.39 -8.36 -11.09
CA TRP A 134 -2.63 -7.71 -11.48
C TRP A 134 -2.87 -7.75 -12.98
N VAL A 135 -1.83 -7.57 -13.80
CA VAL A 135 -1.91 -7.64 -15.27
C VAL A 135 -2.38 -9.02 -15.70
N GLU A 136 -1.83 -10.08 -15.12
CA GLU A 136 -2.27 -11.46 -15.36
C GLU A 136 -3.76 -11.63 -15.01
N ALA A 137 -4.18 -11.23 -13.81
CA ALA A 137 -5.57 -11.35 -13.36
C ALA A 137 -6.55 -10.55 -14.25
N VAL A 138 -6.17 -9.34 -14.68
CA VAL A 138 -6.99 -8.52 -15.59
C VAL A 138 -7.14 -9.20 -16.95
N ARG A 139 -6.07 -9.74 -17.52
CA ARG A 139 -6.10 -10.42 -18.83
C ARG A 139 -6.87 -11.74 -18.80
N GLU A 140 -6.88 -12.43 -17.68
CA GLU A 140 -7.74 -13.62 -17.51
C GLU A 140 -9.23 -13.25 -17.52
N VAL A 141 -9.61 -12.11 -16.95
CA VAL A 141 -11.00 -11.61 -16.97
C VAL A 141 -11.37 -11.01 -18.32
N TYR A 142 -10.42 -10.34 -18.98
CA TYR A 142 -10.59 -9.61 -20.23
C TYR A 142 -9.56 -10.07 -21.28
N PRO A 143 -9.71 -11.26 -21.87
CA PRO A 143 -8.69 -11.87 -22.74
C PRO A 143 -8.46 -11.12 -24.06
N ALA A 144 -9.38 -10.25 -24.47
CA ALA A 144 -9.22 -9.40 -25.65
C ALA A 144 -8.33 -8.16 -25.38
N LEU A 145 -8.04 -7.85 -24.11
CA LEU A 145 -7.22 -6.70 -23.75
C LEU A 145 -5.73 -7.01 -23.95
N GLU A 146 -5.08 -6.23 -24.79
CA GLU A 146 -3.63 -6.36 -25.02
C GLU A 146 -2.83 -6.11 -23.73
N GLU A 147 -1.67 -6.74 -23.60
CA GLU A 147 -0.86 -6.65 -22.38
C GLU A 147 -0.47 -5.21 -22.02
N ALA A 148 -0.15 -4.39 -23.02
CA ALA A 148 0.23 -2.99 -22.82
C ALA A 148 -0.95 -2.18 -22.23
N ASP A 149 -2.16 -2.40 -22.74
CA ASP A 149 -3.37 -1.72 -22.29
C ASP A 149 -3.80 -2.21 -20.90
N ALA A 150 -3.70 -3.53 -20.66
CA ALA A 150 -3.93 -4.10 -19.33
C ALA A 150 -2.98 -3.48 -18.28
N ARG A 151 -1.70 -3.33 -18.61
CA ARG A 151 -0.69 -2.71 -17.75
C ARG A 151 -1.00 -1.24 -17.50
N ALA A 152 -1.39 -0.50 -18.53
CA ALA A 152 -1.80 0.90 -18.39
C ALA A 152 -3.05 1.04 -17.51
N ALA A 153 -4.04 0.17 -17.69
CA ALA A 153 -5.25 0.14 -16.87
C ALA A 153 -4.95 -0.19 -15.40
N VAL A 154 -4.04 -1.14 -15.13
CA VAL A 154 -3.59 -1.46 -13.76
C VAL A 154 -2.94 -0.24 -13.11
N HIS A 155 -2.06 0.48 -13.80
CA HIS A 155 -1.44 1.70 -13.27
C HIS A 155 -2.47 2.81 -13.01
N ALA A 156 -3.43 3.01 -13.92
CA ALA A 156 -4.52 3.97 -13.74
C ALA A 156 -5.38 3.63 -12.52
N VAL A 157 -5.74 2.36 -12.34
CA VAL A 157 -6.51 1.89 -11.18
C VAL A 157 -5.70 2.06 -9.88
N PHE A 158 -4.38 1.81 -9.88
CA PHE A 158 -3.56 2.10 -8.70
C PHE A 158 -3.56 3.59 -8.36
N GLY A 159 -3.46 4.48 -9.35
CA GLY A 159 -3.60 5.92 -9.13
C GLY A 159 -4.95 6.29 -8.51
N LEU A 160 -6.03 5.70 -9.03
CA LEU A 160 -7.38 5.88 -8.49
C LEU A 160 -7.48 5.39 -7.04
N LEU A 161 -7.04 4.18 -6.74
CA LEU A 161 -7.12 3.61 -5.40
C LEU A 161 -6.20 4.34 -4.41
N ASN A 162 -5.01 4.76 -4.85
CA ASN A 162 -4.04 5.51 -4.03
C ASN A 162 -4.40 7.00 -3.86
N SER A 163 -5.51 7.48 -4.41
CA SER A 163 -5.99 8.86 -4.20
C SER A 163 -6.53 9.13 -2.79
N THR A 164 -6.67 8.11 -1.96
CA THR A 164 -7.28 8.20 -0.61
C THR A 164 -6.66 9.25 0.32
N PRO A 165 -5.35 9.57 0.30
CA PRO A 165 -4.80 10.67 1.08
C PRO A 165 -5.40 12.03 0.73
N HIS A 166 -5.89 12.21 -0.50
CA HIS A 166 -6.44 13.45 -1.02
C HIS A 166 -7.96 13.58 -0.85
N LEU A 167 -8.64 12.52 -0.43
CA LEU A 167 -10.10 12.51 -0.25
C LEU A 167 -10.57 13.18 1.06
N GLY A 168 -9.69 13.88 1.75
CA GLY A 168 -9.97 14.56 3.02
C GLY A 168 -9.91 13.65 4.26
N PRO A 169 -10.19 14.20 5.46
CA PRO A 169 -10.20 13.42 6.70
C PRO A 169 -11.14 12.22 6.59
N ALA A 170 -10.82 11.12 7.25
CA ALA A 170 -11.58 9.86 7.16
C ALA A 170 -13.08 9.98 7.55
N GLY A 171 -13.51 11.10 8.11
CA GLY A 171 -14.91 11.41 8.46
C GLY A 171 -15.63 12.34 7.49
N ALA A 172 -14.95 12.92 6.49
CA ALA A 172 -15.56 13.85 5.53
C ALA A 172 -16.26 13.13 4.37
N LEU A 173 -15.87 11.89 4.10
CA LEU A 173 -16.55 11.02 3.15
C LEU A 173 -17.46 10.06 3.92
N THR A 174 -18.60 9.79 3.39
CA THR A 174 -19.71 8.90 3.74
C THR A 174 -19.40 7.58 4.49
N GLY A 175 -18.33 7.52 5.29
CA GLY A 175 -17.90 6.34 6.05
C GLY A 175 -16.98 5.39 5.24
N ARG A 176 -16.19 4.61 5.97
CA ARG A 176 -15.22 3.65 5.40
C ARG A 176 -15.84 2.69 4.39
N THR A 177 -16.97 2.07 4.74
CA THR A 177 -17.64 1.07 3.91
C THR A 177 -18.14 1.66 2.60
N THR A 178 -18.69 2.86 2.62
CA THR A 178 -19.19 3.55 1.42
C THR A 178 -18.05 3.96 0.50
N THR A 179 -16.94 4.44 1.07
CA THR A 179 -15.72 4.77 0.30
C THR A 179 -15.14 3.52 -0.34
N ALA A 180 -15.00 2.43 0.40
CA ALA A 180 -14.50 1.17 -0.14
C ALA A 180 -15.38 0.64 -1.29
N ALA A 181 -16.70 0.64 -1.11
CA ALA A 181 -17.64 0.21 -2.14
C ALA A 181 -17.59 1.11 -3.39
N LEU A 182 -17.40 2.41 -3.23
CA LEU A 182 -17.23 3.34 -4.35
C LEU A 182 -15.93 3.05 -5.12
N LEU A 183 -14.79 2.96 -4.42
CA LEU A 183 -13.50 2.67 -5.02
C LEU A 183 -13.51 1.32 -5.76
N HIS A 184 -14.16 0.31 -5.17
CA HIS A 184 -14.29 -1.00 -5.82
C HIS A 184 -15.08 -0.89 -7.15
N ARG A 185 -16.24 -0.21 -7.16
CA ARG A 185 -17.03 -0.02 -8.39
C ARG A 185 -16.24 0.77 -9.45
N LEU A 186 -15.53 1.83 -9.05
CA LEU A 186 -14.72 2.63 -9.96
C LEU A 186 -13.57 1.82 -10.57
N ALA A 187 -12.87 1.03 -9.77
CA ALA A 187 -11.78 0.18 -10.25
C ALA A 187 -12.29 -0.88 -11.25
N ARG A 188 -13.40 -1.55 -10.92
CA ARG A 188 -14.01 -2.52 -11.84
C ARG A 188 -14.51 -1.86 -13.14
N GLY A 189 -15.13 -0.68 -13.02
CA GLY A 189 -15.58 0.09 -14.17
C GLY A 189 -14.43 0.52 -15.08
N ALA A 190 -13.30 0.91 -14.51
CA ALA A 190 -12.11 1.29 -15.27
C ALA A 190 -11.56 0.11 -16.10
N PHE A 191 -11.47 -1.10 -15.51
CA PHE A 191 -11.04 -2.29 -16.26
C PHE A 191 -12.03 -2.69 -17.34
N ALA A 192 -13.34 -2.63 -17.07
CA ALA A 192 -14.37 -2.91 -18.09
C ALA A 192 -14.30 -1.91 -19.26
N ALA A 193 -14.21 -0.60 -18.95
CA ALA A 193 -14.08 0.43 -19.99
C ALA A 193 -12.81 0.30 -20.84
N ALA A 194 -11.69 -0.13 -20.24
CA ALA A 194 -10.47 -0.40 -20.98
C ALA A 194 -10.63 -1.58 -21.96
N ALA A 195 -11.44 -2.58 -21.61
CA ALA A 195 -11.71 -3.74 -22.46
C ALA A 195 -12.72 -3.45 -23.58
N ASP A 196 -13.66 -2.51 -23.37
CA ASP A 196 -14.71 -2.13 -24.36
C ASP A 196 -14.18 -1.16 -25.44
N GLY A 197 -13.01 -0.57 -25.24
CA GLY A 197 -12.41 0.43 -26.14
C GLY A 197 -11.53 -0.13 -27.27
N ASN A 198 -11.45 -1.45 -27.40
CA ASN A 198 -10.66 -2.14 -28.46
C ASN A 198 -11.57 -2.78 -29.53
#